data_dc0988843e24d5ba449b1759a258cd0a
#
_entry.id   dc0988843e24d5ba449b1759a258cd0a
#
_cell.length_a   1.000
_cell.length_b   1.000
_cell.length_c   1.000
_cell.angle_alpha   90.00
_cell.angle_beta   90.00
_cell.angle_gamma   90.00
#
_symmetry.space_group_name_H-M   'P 1'
#
loop_
_entity.id
_entity.type
_entity.pdbx_description
1 polymer ?
#
loop_
_entity_poly.entity_id
_entity_poly.type
_entity_poly.pdbx_seq_one_letter_code
_entity_poly.pdbx_strand_id
1 'polypeptide(L)'
;VSAEEFSRIMEEENGVQVLDVRTESEYLKGHLPNALNINIRDTAFHSRVLELLEKDRPVAVYCRSGNRSKVAGAILVDMGYEVYELNSGVVGWTGKVEY
;
A
#
# COMPACT_ATOMS: atom_id res chain seq x y z
N VAL A 1 -2.31 4.84 9.90
CA VAL A 1 -1.73 4.18 11.08
C VAL A 1 -0.23 4.46 11.17
N SER A 2 0.34 4.23 12.32
CA SER A 2 1.78 4.36 12.55
C SER A 2 2.54 3.20 11.89
N ALA A 3 3.87 3.34 11.78
CA ALA A 3 4.72 2.28 11.25
C ALA A 3 4.63 1.00 12.11
N GLU A 4 4.54 1.15 13.43
CA GLU A 4 4.41 0.01 14.33
C GLU A 4 3.08 -0.73 14.13
N GLU A 5 1.99 0.01 14.01
CA GLU A 5 0.67 -0.56 13.74
C GLU A 5 0.63 -1.22 12.37
N PHE A 6 1.21 -0.56 11.37
CA PHE A 6 1.26 -1.09 10.00
C PHE A 6 2.02 -2.42 9.96
N SER A 7 3.15 -2.48 10.67
CA SER A 7 3.94 -3.72 10.79
C SER A 7 3.12 -4.85 11.42
N ARG A 8 2.38 -4.52 12.49
CA ARG A 8 1.51 -5.48 13.17
C ARG A 8 0.39 -5.97 12.27
N ILE A 9 -0.22 -5.06 11.51
CA ILE A 9 -1.28 -5.40 10.56
C ILE A 9 -0.75 -6.36 9.50
N MET A 10 0.45 -6.11 8.98
CA MET A 10 1.08 -6.98 7.98
C MET A 10 1.30 -8.40 8.52
N GLU A 11 1.60 -8.54 9.81
CA GLU A 11 1.87 -9.84 10.44
C GLU A 11 0.60 -10.55 10.91
N GLU A 12 -0.34 -9.82 11.48
CA GLU A 12 -1.47 -10.40 12.20
C GLU A 12 -2.76 -10.44 11.39
N GLU A 13 -2.96 -9.51 10.46
CA GLU A 13 -4.20 -9.44 9.71
C GLU A 13 -4.21 -10.47 8.60
N ASN A 14 -5.16 -11.41 8.70
CA ASN A 14 -5.28 -12.50 7.73
C ASN A 14 -5.64 -11.94 6.36
N GLY A 15 -4.85 -12.34 5.36
CA GLY A 15 -5.12 -11.98 3.98
C GLY A 15 -4.86 -10.54 3.62
N VAL A 16 -4.12 -9.78 4.44
CA VAL A 16 -3.80 -8.38 4.11
C VAL A 16 -3.02 -8.30 2.79
N GLN A 17 -3.41 -7.34 1.97
CA GLN A 17 -2.77 -7.07 0.69
C GLN A 17 -1.96 -5.80 0.81
N VAL A 18 -0.63 -5.90 0.73
CA VAL A 18 0.27 -4.75 0.86
C VAL A 18 0.41 -4.08 -0.49
N LEU A 19 0.10 -2.79 -0.57
CA LEU A 19 0.10 -2.04 -1.83
C LEU A 19 1.03 -0.85 -1.77
N ASP A 20 2.02 -0.83 -2.67
CA ASP A 20 2.93 0.28 -2.88
C ASP A 20 2.41 1.10 -4.07
N VAL A 21 2.05 2.37 -3.83
CA VAL A 21 1.48 3.23 -4.87
C VAL A 21 2.50 4.22 -5.45
N ARG A 22 3.78 3.96 -5.21
CA ARG A 22 4.88 4.75 -5.77
C ARG A 22 5.15 4.36 -7.21
N THR A 23 6.12 5.03 -7.83
CA THR A 23 6.58 4.66 -9.18
C THR A 23 7.29 3.31 -9.13
N GLU A 24 7.36 2.65 -10.29
CA GLU A 24 8.10 1.39 -10.42
C GLU A 24 9.57 1.55 -10.03
N SER A 25 10.20 2.64 -10.42
CA SER A 25 11.61 2.85 -10.09
C SER A 25 11.84 3.00 -8.59
N GLU A 26 10.93 3.65 -7.87
CA GLU A 26 10.98 3.72 -6.41
C GLU A 26 10.82 2.31 -5.80
N TYR A 27 9.85 1.57 -6.28
CA TYR A 27 9.58 0.21 -5.82
C TYR A 27 10.79 -0.71 -5.98
N LEU A 28 11.45 -0.63 -7.13
CA LEU A 28 12.63 -1.47 -7.41
C LEU A 28 13.83 -1.14 -6.55
N LYS A 29 13.88 0.06 -5.98
CA LYS A 29 14.96 0.46 -5.07
C LYS A 29 14.76 -0.03 -3.64
N GLY A 30 13.63 -0.63 -3.38
CA GLY A 30 13.29 -1.19 -2.07
C GLY A 30 11.82 -0.99 -1.76
N HIS A 31 11.17 -2.03 -1.27
CA HIS A 31 9.75 -2.02 -0.94
C HIS A 31 9.48 -2.92 0.25
N LEU A 32 8.34 -2.73 0.89
CA LEU A 32 7.93 -3.57 2.01
C LEU A 32 7.70 -5.01 1.56
N PRO A 33 7.90 -6.01 2.44
CA PRO A 33 7.71 -7.42 2.09
C PRO A 33 6.33 -7.68 1.49
N ASN A 34 6.31 -8.44 0.41
CA ASN A 34 5.11 -8.89 -0.30
C ASN A 34 4.29 -7.75 -0.92
N ALA A 35 4.84 -6.55 -1.03
CA ALA A 35 4.13 -5.42 -1.60
C ALA A 35 3.94 -5.59 -3.10
N LEU A 36 2.70 -5.34 -3.55
CA LEU A 36 2.36 -5.22 -4.96
C LEU A 36 2.50 -3.74 -5.35
N ASN A 37 3.03 -3.45 -6.51
CA ASN A 37 3.21 -2.08 -6.97
C ASN A 37 2.15 -1.69 -8.02
N ILE A 38 1.36 -0.67 -7.70
CA ILE A 38 0.46 -0.03 -8.66
C ILE A 38 0.63 1.48 -8.47
N ASN A 39 1.27 2.15 -9.43
CA ASN A 39 1.51 3.59 -9.36
C ASN A 39 0.18 4.35 -9.37
N ILE A 40 -0.06 5.19 -8.33
CA ILE A 40 -1.30 5.99 -8.22
C ILE A 40 -1.48 6.93 -9.42
N ARG A 41 -0.39 7.32 -10.08
CA ARG A 41 -0.42 8.21 -11.25
C ARG A 41 -0.73 7.51 -12.56
N ASP A 42 -0.78 6.19 -12.55
CA ASP A 42 -1.17 5.41 -13.72
C ASP A 42 -2.64 5.69 -14.02
N THR A 43 -2.96 6.04 -15.27
CA THR A 43 -4.35 6.30 -15.67
C THR A 43 -5.21 5.05 -15.54
N ALA A 44 -4.61 3.87 -15.54
CA ALA A 44 -5.29 2.58 -15.36
C ALA A 44 -5.34 2.14 -13.89
N PHE A 45 -5.08 3.04 -12.93
CA PHE A 45 -5.00 2.67 -11.51
C PHE A 45 -6.25 1.91 -11.05
N HIS A 46 -7.45 2.44 -11.32
CA HIS A 46 -8.71 1.80 -10.92
C HIS A 46 -8.85 0.38 -11.49
N SER A 47 -8.64 0.23 -12.78
CA SER A 47 -8.79 -1.08 -13.43
C SER A 47 -7.74 -2.07 -12.95
N ARG A 48 -6.52 -1.63 -12.69
CA ARG A 48 -5.47 -2.49 -12.17
C ARG A 48 -5.77 -2.93 -10.73
N VAL A 49 -6.31 -2.03 -9.92
CA VAL A 49 -6.73 -2.37 -8.55
C VAL A 49 -7.81 -3.46 -8.61
N LEU A 50 -8.84 -3.27 -9.43
CA LEU A 50 -9.92 -4.25 -9.55
C LEU A 50 -9.43 -5.61 -10.05
N GLU A 51 -8.43 -5.61 -10.90
CA GLU A 51 -7.84 -6.83 -11.45
C GLU A 51 -6.96 -7.57 -10.44
N LEU A 52 -6.19 -6.83 -9.64
CA LEU A 52 -5.11 -7.39 -8.82
C LEU A 52 -5.44 -7.52 -7.34
N LEU A 53 -6.39 -6.75 -6.82
CA LEU A 53 -6.75 -6.76 -5.40
C LEU A 53 -8.14 -7.33 -5.19
N GLU A 54 -8.29 -8.16 -4.15
CA GLU A 54 -9.56 -8.76 -3.76
C GLU A 54 -10.28 -7.87 -2.75
N LYS A 55 -11.59 -7.65 -2.95
CA LYS A 55 -12.40 -6.73 -2.12
C LYS A 55 -12.71 -7.28 -0.74
N ASP A 56 -12.65 -8.58 -0.56
CA ASP A 56 -12.92 -9.24 0.73
C ASP A 56 -11.69 -9.33 1.63
N ARG A 57 -10.57 -8.74 1.20
CA ARG A 57 -9.31 -8.73 1.95
C ARG A 57 -8.86 -7.29 2.19
N PRO A 58 -8.39 -6.96 3.40
CA PRO A 58 -7.95 -5.59 3.69
C PRO A 58 -6.71 -5.21 2.88
N VAL A 59 -6.58 -3.92 2.58
CA VAL A 59 -5.44 -3.37 1.85
C VAL A 59 -4.63 -2.48 2.79
N ALA A 60 -3.33 -2.77 2.89
CA ALA A 60 -2.38 -1.95 3.62
C ALA A 60 -1.56 -1.16 2.59
N VAL A 61 -1.86 0.13 2.47
CA VAL A 61 -1.33 0.97 1.39
C VAL A 61 -0.28 1.95 1.91
N TYR A 62 0.79 2.16 1.14
CA TYR A 62 1.83 3.11 1.50
C TYR A 62 2.44 3.77 0.26
N CYS A 63 3.11 4.91 0.51
CA CYS A 63 3.95 5.56 -0.47
C CYS A 63 5.25 5.98 0.20
N ARG A 64 5.94 7.00 -0.31
CA ARG A 64 7.20 7.45 0.27
C ARG A 64 7.00 8.16 1.61
N SER A 65 6.09 9.14 1.67
CA SER A 65 5.92 10.03 2.83
C SER A 65 4.47 10.21 3.27
N GLY A 66 3.53 9.49 2.69
CA GLY A 66 2.13 9.52 3.07
C GLY A 66 1.22 10.35 2.17
N ASN A 67 1.75 11.18 1.28
CA ASN A 67 0.91 12.07 0.46
C ASN A 67 0.13 11.32 -0.62
N ARG A 68 0.83 10.52 -1.42
CA ARG A 68 0.20 9.72 -2.48
C ARG A 68 -0.70 8.63 -1.92
N SER A 69 -0.30 8.02 -0.80
CA SER A 69 -1.07 6.94 -0.19
C SER A 69 -2.37 7.43 0.45
N LYS A 70 -2.44 8.69 0.90
CA LYS A 70 -3.70 9.26 1.37
C LYS A 70 -4.72 9.36 0.24
N VAL A 71 -4.29 9.81 -0.93
CA VAL A 71 -5.15 9.88 -2.11
C VAL A 71 -5.56 8.48 -2.55
N ALA A 72 -4.59 7.57 -2.64
CA ALA A 72 -4.87 6.18 -3.02
C ALA A 72 -5.82 5.51 -2.03
N GLY A 73 -5.60 5.73 -0.72
CA GLY A 73 -6.46 5.18 0.31
C GLY A 73 -7.90 5.64 0.19
N ALA A 74 -8.12 6.92 -0.09
CA ALA A 74 -9.46 7.47 -0.30
C ALA A 74 -10.14 6.83 -1.51
N ILE A 75 -9.40 6.64 -2.60
CA ILE A 75 -9.91 5.98 -3.80
C ILE A 75 -10.29 4.53 -3.48
N LEU A 76 -9.43 3.81 -2.75
CA LEU A 76 -9.69 2.42 -2.39
C LEU A 76 -10.92 2.27 -1.49
N VAL A 77 -11.09 3.17 -0.53
CA VAL A 77 -12.29 3.18 0.34
C VAL A 77 -13.54 3.39 -0.52
N ASP A 78 -13.50 4.35 -1.43
CA ASP A 78 -14.60 4.62 -2.37
C ASP A 78 -14.93 3.41 -3.24
N MET A 79 -13.92 2.61 -3.57
CA MET A 79 -14.10 1.39 -4.35
C MET A 79 -14.62 0.20 -3.52
N GLY A 80 -14.74 0.35 -2.21
CA GLY A 80 -15.30 -0.67 -1.33
C GLY A 80 -14.29 -1.52 -0.57
N TYR A 81 -13.02 -1.12 -0.54
CA TYR A 81 -11.98 -1.84 0.21
C TYR A 81 -11.88 -1.35 1.66
N GLU A 82 -11.51 -2.26 2.56
CA GLU A 82 -11.04 -1.90 3.90
C GLU A 82 -9.56 -1.51 3.79
N VAL A 83 -9.20 -0.33 4.31
CA VAL A 83 -7.88 0.26 4.04
C VAL A 83 -7.17 0.66 5.33
N TYR A 84 -5.90 0.29 5.42
CA TYR A 84 -4.97 0.81 6.42
C TYR A 84 -3.88 1.58 5.67
N GLU A 85 -3.61 2.80 6.07
CA GLU A 85 -2.65 3.67 5.38
C GLU A 85 -1.48 3.98 6.30
N LEU A 86 -0.25 3.77 5.80
CA LEU A 86 0.97 4.06 6.56
C LEU A 86 1.24 5.57 6.52
N ASN A 87 0.96 6.27 7.63
CA ASN A 87 1.01 7.73 7.71
C ASN A 87 2.38 8.32 7.36
N SER A 88 3.45 7.69 7.83
CA SER A 88 4.81 8.17 7.61
C SER A 88 5.37 7.77 6.25
N GLY A 89 4.74 6.81 5.57
CA GLY A 89 5.29 6.21 4.37
C GLY A 89 6.56 5.40 4.67
N VAL A 90 7.22 4.96 3.61
CA VAL A 90 8.43 4.15 3.74
C VAL A 90 9.59 4.91 4.38
N VAL A 91 9.56 6.23 4.35
CA VAL A 91 10.57 7.08 5.02
C VAL A 91 10.64 6.80 6.52
N GLY A 92 9.50 6.55 7.14
CA GLY A 92 9.43 6.22 8.57
C GLY A 92 9.48 4.73 8.88
N TRP A 93 9.66 3.90 7.88
CA TRP A 93 9.68 2.45 8.04
C TRP A 93 11.04 1.96 8.53
N THR A 94 11.04 1.15 9.58
CA THR A 94 12.27 0.58 10.16
C THR A 94 12.31 -0.94 10.05
N GLY A 95 11.29 -1.54 9.47
CA GLY A 95 11.20 -2.98 9.27
C GLY A 95 11.98 -3.48 8.05
N LYS A 96 11.73 -4.72 7.68
CA LYS A 96 12.39 -5.35 6.53
C LYS A 96 11.98 -4.69 5.22
N VAL A 97 12.91 -4.68 4.28
CA VAL A 97 12.73 -4.17 2.93
C VAL A 97 13.19 -5.24 1.95
N GLU A 98 12.45 -5.42 0.88
CA GLU A 98 12.78 -6.34 -0.23
C GLU A 98 13.19 -5.53 -1.46
N TYR A 99 13.94 -6.18 -2.34
CA TYR A 99 14.44 -5.52 -3.57
C TYR A 99 14.07 -6.28 -4.82
#